data_b484ce05feb6afc10eb117a42c5b060a
#
_entry.id   b484ce05feb6afc10eb117a42c5b060a
#
_cell.length_a   1.000
_cell.length_b   1.000
_cell.length_c   1.000
_cell.angle_alpha   90.00
_cell.angle_beta   90.00
_cell.angle_gamma   90.00
#
_symmetry.space_group_name_H-M   'P 1'
#
loop_
_entity.id
_entity.type
_entity.pdbx_description
1 polymer ?
#
loop_
_entity_poly.entity_id
_entity_poly.type
_entity_poly.pdbx_seq_one_letter_code
_entity_poly.pdbx_strand_id
1 'polypeptide(L)'
;QPGDKMAGRHGNKGVISNVVPVEDMPYDEHGVPVDVVLNPLGVPSRMNIGQILETHLGMAARGIGEKINRMLEAQQEVHKLRGFLKEVYDLGESRQNVDIDSFSDDEIMRLAGNLRAGLPIATPVFDGASEKEIKDLFKLADMPESGQFTLTDGRTGREFERPVTVG
;
A
#
# COMPACT_ATOMS: atom_id res chain seq x y z
N GLN A 1 2.37 -13.35 21.69
CA GLN A 1 3.47 -13.80 22.54
C GLN A 1 4.60 -14.36 21.69
N PRO A 2 5.85 -14.24 22.13
CA PRO A 2 6.94 -14.95 21.49
C PRO A 2 6.65 -16.45 21.46
N GLY A 3 6.94 -17.09 20.32
CA GLY A 3 6.63 -18.51 20.09
C GLY A 3 5.32 -18.76 19.34
N ASP A 4 4.44 -17.77 19.25
CA ASP A 4 3.21 -17.90 18.47
C ASP A 4 3.54 -18.00 16.98
N LYS A 5 2.73 -18.76 16.24
CA LYS A 5 2.93 -18.91 14.81
C LYS A 5 2.08 -17.89 14.04
N MET A 6 2.68 -17.29 13.04
CA MET A 6 1.98 -16.41 12.10
C MET A 6 2.23 -16.87 10.68
N ALA A 7 1.26 -16.65 9.80
CA ALA A 7 1.39 -16.99 8.40
C ALA A 7 0.69 -15.95 7.53
N GLY A 8 1.22 -15.77 6.34
CA GLY A 8 0.58 -14.97 5.30
C GLY A 8 -0.14 -15.87 4.28
N ARG A 9 -0.58 -15.25 3.19
CA ARG A 9 -1.35 -15.93 2.13
C ARG A 9 -0.50 -16.59 1.06
N HIS A 10 0.82 -16.52 1.15
CA HIS A 10 1.74 -16.99 0.12
C HIS A 10 2.64 -18.13 0.60
N GLY A 11 2.16 -18.95 1.53
CA GLY A 11 2.95 -20.03 2.09
C GLY A 11 4.06 -19.58 3.04
N ASN A 12 4.15 -18.30 3.32
CA ASN A 12 5.11 -17.74 4.25
C ASN A 12 4.60 -17.95 5.67
N LYS A 13 5.40 -18.63 6.48
CA LYS A 13 5.09 -18.90 7.88
C LYS A 13 6.29 -18.58 8.75
N GLY A 14 6.02 -18.22 9.97
CA GLY A 14 7.07 -17.89 10.91
C GLY A 14 6.58 -17.91 12.34
N VAL A 15 7.53 -17.84 13.25
CA VAL A 15 7.28 -17.80 14.69
C VAL A 15 7.64 -16.40 15.17
N ILE A 16 6.81 -15.84 16.06
CA ILE A 16 7.11 -14.55 16.67
C ILE A 16 8.32 -14.73 17.57
N SER A 17 9.41 -14.02 17.24
CA SER A 17 10.66 -14.08 17.99
C SER A 17 10.74 -13.03 19.09
N ASN A 18 10.08 -11.88 18.88
CA ASN A 18 10.13 -10.77 19.82
C ASN A 18 8.89 -9.89 19.68
N VAL A 19 8.47 -9.31 20.80
CA VAL A 19 7.41 -8.30 20.82
C VAL A 19 8.05 -7.01 21.34
N VAL A 20 7.94 -5.95 20.55
CA VAL A 20 8.58 -4.67 20.80
C VAL A 20 7.51 -3.60 21.03
N PRO A 21 7.67 -2.71 22.02
CA PRO A 21 6.75 -1.59 22.20
C PRO A 21 6.68 -0.74 20.94
N VAL A 22 5.51 -0.14 20.69
CA VAL A 22 5.27 0.62 19.47
C VAL A 22 6.24 1.79 19.31
N GLU A 23 6.66 2.41 20.40
CA GLU A 23 7.63 3.50 20.39
C GLU A 23 9.03 3.08 19.95
N ASP A 24 9.36 1.80 20.05
CA ASP A 24 10.65 1.25 19.63
C ASP A 24 10.62 0.67 18.21
N MET A 25 9.45 0.61 17.59
CA MET A 25 9.31 0.11 16.23
C MET A 25 9.81 1.13 15.20
N PRO A 26 10.37 0.67 14.07
CA PRO A 26 10.72 1.59 12.98
C PRO A 26 9.49 2.36 12.49
N TYR A 27 9.69 3.61 12.10
CA TYR A 27 8.61 4.46 11.60
C TYR A 27 9.03 5.14 10.29
N ASP A 28 8.03 5.55 9.52
CA ASP A 28 8.23 6.20 8.23
C ASP A 28 8.44 7.72 8.39
N GLU A 29 8.55 8.42 7.26
CA GLU A 29 8.74 9.88 7.24
C GLU A 29 7.60 10.66 7.88
N HIS A 30 6.42 10.05 7.96
CA HIS A 30 5.24 10.65 8.56
C HIS A 30 5.05 10.27 10.03
N GLY A 31 6.00 9.54 10.60
CA GLY A 31 5.93 9.10 11.99
C GLY A 31 5.05 7.88 12.23
N VAL A 32 4.60 7.21 11.17
CA VAL A 32 3.74 6.03 11.29
C VAL A 32 4.62 4.80 11.54
N PRO A 33 4.48 4.12 12.69
CA PRO A 33 5.28 2.93 12.98
C PRO A 33 4.80 1.73 12.17
N VAL A 34 5.73 0.82 11.87
CA VAL A 34 5.36 -0.46 11.27
C VAL A 34 4.79 -1.38 12.33
N ASP A 35 3.89 -2.26 11.94
CA ASP A 35 3.23 -3.20 12.86
C ASP A 35 4.01 -4.49 13.02
N VAL A 36 4.65 -4.95 11.95
CA VAL A 36 5.36 -6.23 11.91
C VAL A 36 6.63 -6.07 11.08
N VAL A 37 7.73 -6.66 11.57
CA VAL A 37 8.98 -6.75 10.83
C VAL A 37 9.23 -8.20 10.47
N LEU A 38 9.43 -8.48 9.19
CA LEU A 38 9.67 -9.82 8.69
C LEU A 38 11.12 -9.99 8.25
N ASN A 39 11.68 -11.18 8.49
CA ASN A 39 13.03 -11.49 8.05
C ASN A 39 13.04 -11.70 6.52
N PRO A 40 13.76 -10.85 5.75
CA PRO A 40 13.80 -10.95 4.30
C PRO A 40 14.49 -12.21 3.78
N LEU A 41 15.32 -12.86 4.58
CA LEU A 41 16.00 -14.08 4.18
C LEU A 41 15.06 -15.24 3.93
N GLY A 42 13.86 -15.22 4.50
CA GLY A 42 12.84 -16.23 4.28
C GLY A 42 12.22 -16.19 2.89
N VAL A 43 12.32 -15.07 2.16
CA VAL A 43 11.69 -14.89 0.85
C VAL A 43 12.40 -15.68 -0.25
N PRO A 44 13.73 -15.49 -0.49
CA PRO A 44 14.41 -16.22 -1.57
C PRO A 44 14.47 -17.73 -1.33
N SER A 45 14.66 -18.15 -0.10
CA SER A 45 14.80 -19.57 0.24
C SER A 45 13.50 -20.35 0.05
N ARG A 46 12.34 -19.67 0.10
CA ARG A 46 11.01 -20.31 0.01
C ARG A 46 10.28 -19.97 -1.28
N MET A 47 10.88 -19.17 -2.15
CA MET A 47 10.33 -18.77 -3.47
C MET A 47 8.90 -18.21 -3.41
N ASN A 48 8.52 -17.57 -2.30
CA ASN A 48 7.19 -16.96 -2.14
C ASN A 48 7.22 -15.48 -2.52
N ILE A 49 7.59 -15.21 -3.76
CA ILE A 49 7.73 -13.83 -4.30
C ILE A 49 6.40 -13.08 -4.28
N GLY A 50 5.27 -13.80 -4.35
CA GLY A 50 3.93 -13.20 -4.32
C GLY A 50 3.70 -12.30 -3.10
N GLN A 51 4.33 -12.59 -1.96
CA GLN A 51 4.19 -11.74 -0.77
C GLN A 51 4.78 -10.34 -0.97
N ILE A 52 5.86 -10.22 -1.75
CA ILE A 52 6.47 -8.92 -2.07
C ILE A 52 5.52 -8.10 -2.95
N LEU A 53 4.94 -8.73 -3.97
CA LEU A 53 3.97 -8.09 -4.86
C LEU A 53 2.73 -7.66 -4.07
N GLU A 54 2.25 -8.48 -3.15
CA GLU A 54 1.12 -8.15 -2.28
C GLU A 54 1.44 -6.92 -1.41
N THR A 55 2.63 -6.90 -0.82
CA THR A 55 3.09 -5.79 0.01
C THR A 55 3.15 -4.49 -0.79
N HIS A 56 3.75 -4.51 -1.97
CA HIS A 56 3.81 -3.34 -2.85
C HIS A 56 2.42 -2.87 -3.27
N LEU A 57 1.57 -3.79 -3.69
CA LEU A 57 0.23 -3.47 -4.14
C LEU A 57 -0.62 -2.86 -3.02
N GLY A 58 -0.53 -3.42 -1.81
CA GLY A 58 -1.21 -2.90 -0.64
C GLY A 58 -0.77 -1.50 -0.27
N MET A 59 0.54 -1.24 -0.32
CA MET A 59 1.07 0.09 -0.04
C MET A 59 0.64 1.11 -1.09
N ALA A 60 0.65 0.74 -2.37
CA ALA A 60 0.18 1.60 -3.45
C ALA A 60 -1.32 1.92 -3.29
N ALA A 61 -2.13 0.92 -2.98
CA ALA A 61 -3.57 1.10 -2.78
C ALA A 61 -3.87 2.03 -1.59
N ARG A 62 -3.15 1.87 -0.49
CA ARG A 62 -3.26 2.74 0.67
C ARG A 62 -2.84 4.17 0.34
N GLY A 63 -1.74 4.32 -0.42
CA GLY A 63 -1.24 5.63 -0.83
C GLY A 63 -2.23 6.38 -1.72
N ILE A 64 -2.92 5.68 -2.61
CA ILE A 64 -3.98 6.26 -3.43
C ILE A 64 -5.13 6.73 -2.55
N GLY A 65 -5.53 5.92 -1.56
CA GLY A 65 -6.56 6.29 -0.60
C GLY A 65 -6.20 7.54 0.19
N GLU A 66 -4.95 7.63 0.65
CA GLU A 66 -4.45 8.82 1.36
C GLU A 66 -4.45 10.05 0.48
N LYS A 67 -4.09 9.92 -0.80
CA LYS A 67 -4.15 11.02 -1.76
C LYS A 67 -5.58 11.51 -1.97
N ILE A 68 -6.53 10.59 -2.12
CA ILE A 68 -7.95 10.93 -2.24
C ILE A 68 -8.43 11.67 -0.98
N ASN A 69 -8.04 11.19 0.20
CA ASN A 69 -8.40 11.84 1.46
C ASN A 69 -7.84 13.27 1.54
N ARG A 70 -6.60 13.49 1.11
CA ARG A 70 -6.01 14.83 1.06
C ARG A 70 -6.76 15.74 0.09
N MET A 71 -7.18 15.22 -1.06
CA MET A 71 -7.97 15.99 -2.03
C MET A 71 -9.34 16.37 -1.45
N LEU A 72 -9.97 15.47 -0.70
CA LEU A 72 -11.24 15.76 -0.02
C LEU A 72 -11.06 16.80 1.09
N GLU A 73 -10.03 16.68 1.91
CA GLU A 73 -9.74 17.64 2.99
C GLU A 73 -9.37 19.03 2.46
N ALA A 74 -8.69 19.07 1.31
CA ALA A 74 -8.35 20.31 0.65
C ALA A 74 -9.54 20.95 -0.09
N GLN A 75 -10.71 20.32 -0.05
CA GLN A 75 -11.93 20.77 -0.74
C GLN A 75 -11.69 21.01 -2.23
N GLN A 76 -10.94 20.13 -2.86
CA GLN A 76 -10.67 20.22 -4.28
C GLN A 76 -11.95 20.09 -5.11
N GLU A 77 -11.96 20.74 -6.27
CA GLU A 77 -13.12 20.71 -7.15
C GLU A 77 -13.42 19.28 -7.61
N VAL A 78 -14.72 18.98 -7.74
CA VAL A 78 -15.18 17.63 -8.10
C VAL A 78 -14.58 17.13 -9.40
N HIS A 79 -14.34 18.01 -10.37
CA HIS A 79 -13.77 17.59 -11.66
C HIS A 79 -12.32 17.09 -11.53
N LYS A 80 -11.56 17.62 -10.55
CA LYS A 80 -10.20 17.12 -10.26
C LYS A 80 -10.24 15.72 -9.64
N LEU A 81 -11.16 15.52 -8.69
CA LEU A 81 -11.41 14.18 -8.12
C LEU A 81 -11.84 13.19 -9.20
N ARG A 82 -12.76 13.61 -10.07
CA ARG A 82 -13.23 12.77 -11.18
C ARG A 82 -12.07 12.39 -12.10
N GLY A 83 -11.21 13.34 -12.46
CA GLY A 83 -10.04 13.09 -13.29
C GLY A 83 -9.07 12.11 -12.64
N PHE A 84 -8.80 12.27 -11.37
CA PHE A 84 -7.91 11.37 -10.63
C PHE A 84 -8.50 9.96 -10.52
N LEU A 85 -9.78 9.84 -10.18
CA LEU A 85 -10.45 8.54 -10.10
C LEU A 85 -10.45 7.83 -11.46
N LYS A 86 -10.64 8.58 -12.54
CA LYS A 86 -10.59 8.03 -13.89
C LYS A 86 -9.21 7.48 -14.20
N GLU A 87 -8.13 8.19 -13.85
CA GLU A 87 -6.77 7.69 -14.03
C GLU A 87 -6.53 6.41 -13.24
N VAL A 88 -7.02 6.34 -12.00
CA VAL A 88 -6.87 5.16 -11.15
C VAL A 88 -7.58 3.94 -11.76
N TYR A 89 -8.82 4.11 -12.22
CA TYR A 89 -9.59 3.00 -12.78
C TYR A 89 -9.11 2.60 -14.17
N ASP A 90 -8.53 3.52 -14.94
CA ASP A 90 -7.99 3.22 -16.27
C ASP A 90 -6.69 2.41 -16.21
N LEU A 91 -5.95 2.44 -15.11
CA LEU A 91 -4.73 1.66 -14.95
C LEU A 91 -4.98 0.16 -14.86
N GLY A 92 -6.13 -0.24 -14.36
CA GLY A 92 -6.49 -1.65 -14.28
C GLY A 92 -7.05 -2.13 -15.60
N GLU A 93 -6.23 -2.72 -16.47
CA GLU A 93 -6.73 -3.34 -17.69
C GLU A 93 -7.83 -4.35 -17.35
N SER A 94 -9.04 -4.07 -17.72
CA SER A 94 -10.21 -4.97 -17.70
C SER A 94 -10.86 -5.27 -16.35
N ARG A 95 -10.44 -4.67 -15.26
CA ARG A 95 -10.95 -5.13 -13.95
C ARG A 95 -12.30 -4.59 -13.55
N GLN A 96 -12.66 -3.44 -14.03
CA GLN A 96 -14.00 -2.90 -13.78
C GLN A 96 -14.37 -1.95 -14.90
N ASN A 97 -15.40 -2.31 -15.63
CA ASN A 97 -16.03 -1.39 -16.59
C ASN A 97 -16.80 -0.31 -15.82
N VAL A 98 -16.07 0.48 -15.02
CA VAL A 98 -16.67 1.59 -14.29
C VAL A 98 -16.49 2.84 -15.14
N ASP A 99 -17.60 3.38 -15.62
CA ASP A 99 -17.61 4.62 -16.37
C ASP A 99 -17.70 5.79 -15.38
N ILE A 100 -16.56 6.32 -15.00
CA ILE A 100 -16.49 7.44 -14.05
C ILE A 100 -17.16 8.69 -14.63
N ASP A 101 -17.13 8.86 -15.96
CA ASP A 101 -17.75 10.01 -16.61
C ASP A 101 -19.28 10.01 -16.51
N SER A 102 -19.89 8.82 -16.32
CA SER A 102 -21.35 8.70 -16.16
C SER A 102 -21.83 9.04 -14.75
N PHE A 103 -20.93 9.16 -13.78
CA PHE A 103 -21.28 9.43 -12.39
C PHE A 103 -21.60 10.91 -12.20
N SER A 104 -22.65 11.19 -11.39
CA SER A 104 -22.94 12.55 -10.95
C SER A 104 -21.86 13.04 -9.97
N ASP A 105 -21.81 14.34 -9.71
CA ASP A 105 -20.87 14.92 -8.76
C ASP A 105 -21.06 14.33 -7.37
N ASP A 106 -22.31 14.11 -6.93
CA ASP A 106 -22.60 13.49 -5.64
C ASP A 106 -22.11 12.04 -5.58
N GLU A 107 -22.24 11.29 -6.68
CA GLU A 107 -21.73 9.92 -6.77
C GLU A 107 -20.21 9.89 -6.71
N ILE A 108 -19.53 10.83 -7.34
CA ILE A 108 -18.07 10.96 -7.30
C ILE A 108 -17.61 11.26 -5.87
N MET A 109 -18.25 12.18 -5.19
CA MET A 109 -17.90 12.50 -3.80
C MET A 109 -18.12 11.32 -2.87
N ARG A 110 -19.18 10.54 -3.07
CA ARG A 110 -19.47 9.34 -2.29
C ARG A 110 -18.44 8.26 -2.54
N LEU A 111 -18.07 8.04 -3.82
CA LEU A 111 -17.05 7.07 -4.19
C LEU A 111 -15.70 7.45 -3.56
N ALA A 112 -15.30 8.72 -3.66
CA ALA A 112 -14.05 9.20 -3.06
C ALA A 112 -14.06 8.99 -1.54
N GLY A 113 -15.15 9.25 -0.87
CA GLY A 113 -15.30 9.01 0.55
C GLY A 113 -15.14 7.54 0.94
N ASN A 114 -15.57 6.62 0.08
CA ASN A 114 -15.39 5.19 0.30
C ASN A 114 -13.96 4.71 0.04
N LEU A 115 -13.21 5.40 -0.81
CA LEU A 115 -11.86 4.99 -1.22
C LEU A 115 -10.76 5.62 -0.38
N ARG A 116 -11.06 6.61 0.46
CA ARG A 116 -10.02 7.33 1.22
C ARG A 116 -9.24 6.46 2.20
N ALA A 117 -9.79 5.32 2.61
CA ALA A 117 -9.09 4.38 3.49
C ALA A 117 -8.18 3.42 2.74
N GLY A 118 -8.29 3.37 1.43
CA GLY A 118 -7.50 2.51 0.55
C GLY A 118 -8.32 2.01 -0.62
N LEU A 119 -7.65 1.79 -1.74
CA LEU A 119 -8.29 1.25 -2.94
C LEU A 119 -8.42 -0.28 -2.77
N PRO A 120 -9.63 -0.84 -2.83
CA PRO A 120 -9.78 -2.29 -2.74
C PRO A 120 -9.31 -2.95 -4.04
N ILE A 121 -8.31 -3.82 -3.92
CA ILE A 121 -7.76 -4.55 -5.06
C ILE A 121 -7.81 -6.03 -4.74
N ALA A 122 -8.39 -6.83 -5.62
CA ALA A 122 -8.35 -8.28 -5.47
C ALA A 122 -6.92 -8.78 -5.72
N THR A 123 -6.41 -9.60 -4.83
CA THR A 123 -5.07 -10.17 -4.93
C THR A 123 -5.07 -11.68 -4.98
N PRO A 124 -5.71 -12.35 -5.96
CA PRO A 124 -5.33 -13.73 -6.24
C PRO A 124 -3.92 -13.73 -6.80
N VAL A 125 -3.14 -14.73 -6.44
CA VAL A 125 -1.71 -14.81 -6.80
C VAL A 125 -1.46 -14.66 -8.30
N PHE A 126 -2.43 -15.03 -9.14
CA PHE A 126 -2.29 -15.01 -10.59
C PHE A 126 -3.11 -13.93 -11.31
N ASP A 127 -4.02 -13.27 -10.59
CA ASP A 127 -4.87 -12.20 -11.14
C ASP A 127 -4.52 -10.84 -10.53
N GLY A 128 -3.38 -10.76 -9.84
CA GLY A 128 -2.87 -9.52 -9.29
C GLY A 128 -2.40 -8.57 -10.37
N ALA A 129 -2.19 -7.31 -10.00
CA ALA A 129 -1.63 -6.33 -10.89
C ALA A 129 -0.23 -6.73 -11.34
N SER A 130 0.11 -6.47 -12.61
CA SER A 130 1.47 -6.68 -13.10
C SER A 130 2.44 -5.73 -12.41
N GLU A 131 3.74 -6.03 -12.49
CA GLU A 131 4.78 -5.16 -11.93
C GLU A 131 4.68 -3.73 -12.47
N LYS A 132 4.40 -3.59 -13.77
CA LYS A 132 4.20 -2.28 -14.39
C LYS A 132 3.01 -1.53 -13.82
N GLU A 133 1.88 -2.22 -13.62
CA GLU A 133 0.68 -1.61 -13.04
C GLU A 133 0.94 -1.14 -11.60
N ILE A 134 1.69 -1.92 -10.82
CA ILE A 134 2.07 -1.54 -9.46
C ILE A 134 2.92 -0.28 -9.46
N LYS A 135 3.91 -0.19 -10.36
CA LYS A 135 4.74 1.01 -10.49
C LYS A 135 3.90 2.23 -10.90
N ASP A 136 2.96 2.06 -11.82
CA ASP A 136 2.07 3.13 -12.23
C ASP A 136 1.17 3.60 -11.07
N LEU A 137 0.70 2.68 -10.24
CA LEU A 137 -0.07 3.03 -9.04
C LEU A 137 0.78 3.82 -8.04
N PHE A 138 2.04 3.45 -7.84
CA PHE A 138 2.94 4.23 -6.98
C PHE A 138 3.14 5.65 -7.51
N LYS A 139 3.27 5.82 -8.82
CA LYS A 139 3.37 7.15 -9.43
C LYS A 139 2.12 7.99 -9.16
N LEU A 140 0.94 7.41 -9.34
CA LEU A 140 -0.33 8.11 -9.06
C LEU A 140 -0.46 8.50 -7.60
N ALA A 141 0.05 7.67 -6.69
CA ALA A 141 0.03 7.93 -5.26
C ALA A 141 1.11 8.91 -4.81
N ASP A 142 1.96 9.40 -5.73
CA ASP A 142 3.12 10.25 -5.43
C ASP A 142 4.13 9.55 -4.51
N MET A 143 4.32 8.25 -4.71
CA MET A 143 5.23 7.40 -3.94
C MET A 143 6.39 6.92 -4.80
N PRO A 144 7.52 6.51 -4.17
CA PRO A 144 8.64 5.93 -4.93
C PRO A 144 8.23 4.68 -5.69
N GLU A 145 8.62 4.58 -6.95
CA GLU A 145 8.29 3.42 -7.81
C GLU A 145 8.92 2.13 -7.31
N SER A 146 10.01 2.22 -6.55
CA SER A 146 10.68 1.05 -5.98
C SER A 146 9.87 0.36 -4.90
N GLY A 147 8.86 1.05 -4.33
CA GLY A 147 8.10 0.54 -3.19
C GLY A 147 8.92 0.48 -1.90
N GLN A 148 10.08 1.13 -1.89
CA GLN A 148 10.97 1.16 -0.72
C GLN A 148 10.95 2.54 -0.10
N PHE A 149 10.96 2.57 1.21
CA PHE A 149 10.84 3.80 1.99
C PHE A 149 11.95 3.90 3.01
N THR A 150 12.38 5.13 3.31
CA THR A 150 13.34 5.38 4.37
C THR A 150 12.62 5.30 5.71
N LEU A 151 13.08 4.39 6.55
CA LEU A 151 12.55 4.23 7.90
C LEU A 151 13.55 4.77 8.92
N THR A 152 13.04 5.16 10.07
CA THR A 152 13.82 5.60 11.21
C THR A 152 13.66 4.59 12.34
N ASP A 153 14.78 4.22 12.96
CA ASP A 153 14.77 3.32 14.11
C ASP A 153 14.13 4.02 15.31
N GLY A 154 13.07 3.43 15.85
CA GLY A 154 12.34 3.99 17.00
C GLY A 154 13.16 4.06 18.27
N ARG A 155 14.21 3.24 18.42
CA ARG A 155 15.05 3.22 19.63
C ARG A 155 16.16 4.27 19.61
N THR A 156 16.77 4.51 18.44
CA THR A 156 17.95 5.38 18.32
C THR A 156 17.63 6.73 17.67
N GLY A 157 16.50 6.83 16.95
CA GLY A 157 16.16 8.01 16.15
C GLY A 157 17.00 8.17 14.91
N ARG A 158 17.77 7.16 14.51
CA ARG A 158 18.61 7.19 13.31
C ARG A 158 17.88 6.57 12.14
N GLU A 159 18.03 7.18 10.98
CA GLU A 159 17.52 6.61 9.73
C GLU A 159 18.29 5.34 9.36
N PHE A 160 17.59 4.38 8.77
CA PHE A 160 18.23 3.21 8.20
C PHE A 160 19.11 3.61 7.02
N GLU A 161 20.25 2.95 6.87
CA GLU A 161 21.21 3.25 5.80
C GLU A 161 20.62 3.01 4.40
N ARG A 162 19.67 2.08 4.28
CA ARG A 162 19.04 1.72 3.01
C ARG A 162 17.53 1.76 3.12
N PRO A 163 16.84 2.14 2.03
CA PRO A 163 15.39 2.05 1.99
C PRO A 163 14.90 0.62 2.18
N VAL A 164 13.71 0.48 2.74
CA VAL A 164 13.11 -0.81 3.09
C VAL A 164 11.77 -0.96 2.39
N THR A 165 11.44 -2.18 1.97
CA THR A 165 10.11 -2.49 1.43
C THR A 165 9.09 -2.46 2.55
N VAL A 166 8.05 -1.63 2.40
CA VAL A 166 6.98 -1.42 3.39
C VAL A 166 5.63 -1.61 2.72
N GLY A 167 4.71 -2.20 3.45
CA GLY A 167 3.33 -2.34 2.96
C GLY A 167 2.42 -2.95 3.98
#